data_84739b393efd7d6500dd0325239ddc95
#
_entry.id   84739b393efd7d6500dd0325239ddc95
#
_cell.length_a   1.000
_cell.length_b   1.000
_cell.length_c   1.000
_cell.angle_alpha   90.00
_cell.angle_beta   90.00
_cell.angle_gamma   90.00
#
_symmetry.space_group_name_H-M   'P 1'
#
loop_
_entity.id
_entity.type
_entity.pdbx_description
1 polymer ?
#
loop_
_entity_poly.entity_id
_entity_poly.type
_entity_poly.pdbx_seq_one_letter_code
_entity_poly.pdbx_strand_id
1 'polypeptide(L)'
;MAILVLLDDPSSESGIYISGGQMAAPVVGKMMADILPYLGYEPEYTDSELAAADKAVPELTGMSITQAKSALSESGLGCRVIGEGDTVTDQLPRAGAVIAAGSEVLLYAGQNPAPTTETMPDLRGLSYEAARQRLGELGLYLTAENGVTDPAAQLVSAQSTAPGEELAHGSVVGVTLYENEASMLGEY
;
A
#
# COMPACT_ATOMS: atom_id res chain seq x y z
N MET A 1 -15.74 23.22 -13.69
CA MET A 1 -16.63 23.09 -12.49
C MET A 1 -15.99 23.84 -11.34
N ALA A 2 -16.76 24.46 -10.44
CA ALA A 2 -16.25 25.12 -9.23
C ALA A 2 -17.08 24.66 -8.04
N ILE A 3 -16.42 24.33 -6.92
CA ILE A 3 -17.05 23.99 -5.64
C ILE A 3 -16.63 25.02 -4.61
N LEU A 4 -17.60 25.59 -3.90
CA LEU A 4 -17.39 26.51 -2.79
C LEU A 4 -17.90 25.85 -1.51
N VAL A 5 -17.00 25.69 -0.54
CA VAL A 5 -17.35 25.25 0.82
C VAL A 5 -17.09 26.42 1.76
N LEU A 6 -18.12 26.83 2.48
CA LEU A 6 -18.08 27.87 3.49
C LEU A 6 -18.24 27.20 4.88
N LEU A 7 -17.30 27.47 5.77
CA LEU A 7 -17.41 27.10 7.18
C LEU A 7 -17.82 28.37 7.95
N ASP A 8 -19.01 28.29 8.55
CA ASP A 8 -19.53 29.38 9.40
C ASP A 8 -19.15 29.07 10.85
N ASP A 9 -18.48 30.04 11.48
CA ASP A 9 -18.02 29.99 12.89
C ASP A 9 -17.19 28.73 13.25
N PRO A 10 -16.05 28.47 12.57
CA PRO A 10 -15.24 27.29 12.84
C PRO A 10 -14.63 27.37 14.25
N SER A 11 -14.84 26.29 15.05
CA SER A 11 -14.30 26.19 16.41
C SER A 11 -12.79 25.98 16.41
N SER A 12 -12.07 26.67 17.30
CA SER A 12 -10.65 26.45 17.56
C SER A 12 -10.36 25.26 18.49
N GLU A 13 -11.38 24.57 18.99
CA GLU A 13 -11.24 23.44 19.93
C GLU A 13 -10.64 22.21 19.26
N SER A 14 -10.70 22.10 17.92
CA SER A 14 -10.07 21.02 17.15
C SER A 14 -8.52 21.05 17.16
N GLY A 15 -7.90 22.12 17.67
CA GLY A 15 -6.44 22.31 17.63
C GLY A 15 -5.89 22.59 16.22
N ILE A 16 -6.74 22.67 15.20
CA ILE A 16 -6.35 22.98 13.83
C ILE A 16 -6.36 24.49 13.63
N TYR A 17 -5.32 25.04 12.99
CA TYR A 17 -5.27 26.44 12.65
C TYR A 17 -6.44 26.80 11.71
N ILE A 18 -7.23 27.81 12.10
CA ILE A 18 -8.42 28.25 11.35
C ILE A 18 -7.97 28.87 10.01
N SER A 19 -8.01 28.07 8.96
CA SER A 19 -7.74 28.54 7.59
C SER A 19 -8.52 27.70 6.58
N GLY A 20 -8.92 28.32 5.47
CA GLY A 20 -9.61 27.63 4.39
C GLY A 20 -8.80 26.45 3.84
N GLY A 21 -7.47 26.56 3.79
CA GLY A 21 -6.58 25.50 3.31
C GLY A 21 -6.52 24.28 4.22
N GLN A 22 -6.63 24.45 5.53
CA GLN A 22 -6.54 23.34 6.50
C GLN A 22 -7.90 22.75 6.89
N MET A 23 -8.96 23.54 6.83
CA MET A 23 -10.29 23.11 7.26
C MET A 23 -11.24 22.82 6.11
N ALA A 24 -11.35 23.73 5.13
CA ALA A 24 -12.29 23.59 4.03
C ALA A 24 -11.71 22.78 2.84
N ALA A 25 -10.43 22.92 2.54
CA ALA A 25 -9.82 22.25 1.39
C ALA A 25 -9.88 20.72 1.46
N PRO A 26 -9.68 20.04 2.61
CA PRO A 26 -9.84 18.60 2.71
C PRO A 26 -11.28 18.13 2.39
N VAL A 27 -12.28 18.91 2.83
CA VAL A 27 -13.69 18.62 2.54
C VAL A 27 -13.97 18.77 1.04
N VAL A 28 -13.50 19.85 0.43
CA VAL A 28 -13.59 20.05 -1.03
C VAL A 28 -12.91 18.92 -1.78
N GLY A 29 -11.71 18.49 -1.34
CA GLY A 29 -10.97 17.38 -1.95
C GLY A 29 -11.78 16.08 -1.96
N LYS A 30 -12.39 15.70 -0.83
CA LYS A 30 -13.25 14.52 -0.72
C LYS A 30 -14.48 14.63 -1.64
N MET A 31 -15.18 15.77 -1.60
CA MET A 31 -16.33 16.00 -2.48
C MET A 31 -15.96 15.92 -3.96
N MET A 32 -14.80 16.47 -4.34
CA MET A 32 -14.31 16.39 -5.72
C MET A 32 -13.97 14.96 -6.13
N ALA A 33 -13.36 14.18 -5.24
CA ALA A 33 -13.03 12.78 -5.49
C ALA A 33 -14.27 11.93 -5.80
N ASP A 34 -15.41 12.23 -5.17
CA ASP A 34 -16.69 11.54 -5.41
C ASP A 34 -17.41 12.05 -6.66
N ILE A 35 -17.40 13.37 -6.88
CA ILE A 35 -18.20 14.01 -7.94
C ILE A 35 -17.52 13.89 -9.31
N LEU A 36 -16.19 14.00 -9.40
CA LEU A 36 -15.50 14.01 -10.70
C LEU A 36 -15.66 12.70 -11.48
N PRO A 37 -15.51 11.50 -10.87
CA PRO A 37 -15.78 10.25 -11.56
C PRO A 37 -17.23 10.11 -12.03
N TYR A 38 -18.18 10.56 -11.19
CA TYR A 38 -19.61 10.58 -11.58
C TYR A 38 -19.90 11.45 -12.80
N LEU A 39 -19.13 12.52 -12.99
CA LEU A 39 -19.21 13.41 -14.14
C LEU A 39 -18.37 12.93 -15.33
N GLY A 40 -17.72 11.78 -15.24
CA GLY A 40 -16.89 11.20 -16.30
C GLY A 40 -15.49 11.82 -16.40
N TYR A 41 -15.03 12.53 -15.38
CA TYR A 41 -13.64 12.99 -15.28
C TYR A 41 -12.81 11.95 -14.57
N GLU A 42 -11.86 11.34 -15.28
CA GLU A 42 -10.87 10.48 -14.66
C GLU A 42 -9.71 11.32 -14.10
N PRO A 43 -9.08 10.91 -12.98
CA PRO A 43 -7.92 11.61 -12.45
C PRO A 43 -6.75 11.51 -13.43
N GLU A 44 -6.17 12.64 -13.79
CA GLU A 44 -4.91 12.70 -14.54
C GLU A 44 -3.76 12.84 -13.55
N TYR A 45 -2.91 11.82 -13.48
CA TYR A 45 -1.71 11.83 -12.64
C TYR A 45 -0.51 12.33 -13.45
N THR A 46 0.33 13.13 -12.83
CA THR A 46 1.62 13.51 -13.42
C THR A 46 2.57 12.32 -13.43
N ASP A 47 3.56 12.32 -14.34
CA ASP A 47 4.57 11.27 -14.41
C ASP A 47 5.32 11.10 -13.07
N SER A 48 5.48 12.17 -12.29
CA SER A 48 6.11 12.12 -10.97
C SER A 48 5.22 11.48 -9.90
N GLU A 49 3.90 11.67 -9.95
CA GLU A 49 2.94 11.00 -9.05
C GLU A 49 2.82 9.53 -9.36
N LEU A 50 2.80 9.16 -10.65
CA LEU A 50 2.85 7.76 -11.09
C LEU A 50 4.17 7.08 -10.72
N ALA A 51 5.30 7.80 -10.81
CA ALA A 51 6.61 7.29 -10.41
C ALA A 51 6.74 7.11 -8.89
N ALA A 52 6.07 7.96 -8.11
CA ALA A 52 6.06 7.87 -6.64
C ALA A 52 5.04 6.86 -6.08
N ALA A 53 4.11 6.37 -6.91
CA ALA A 53 3.13 5.38 -6.48
C ALA A 53 3.79 4.06 -6.08
N ASP A 54 3.20 3.40 -5.10
CA ASP A 54 3.60 2.04 -4.71
C ASP A 54 3.50 1.08 -5.89
N LYS A 55 4.44 0.13 -5.99
CA LYS A 55 4.57 -0.82 -7.09
C LYS A 55 4.38 -2.25 -6.59
N ALA A 56 3.63 -3.04 -7.35
CA ALA A 56 3.55 -4.48 -7.09
C ALA A 56 4.80 -5.19 -7.60
N VAL A 57 5.37 -6.05 -6.78
CA VAL A 57 6.53 -6.87 -7.14
C VAL A 57 6.07 -7.97 -8.12
N PRO A 58 6.66 -8.07 -9.32
CA PRO A 58 6.32 -9.13 -10.27
C PRO A 58 6.86 -10.50 -9.82
N GLU A 59 6.31 -11.58 -10.40
CA GLU A 59 6.87 -12.93 -10.25
C GLU A 59 8.12 -13.06 -11.12
N LEU A 60 9.24 -13.36 -10.50
CA LEU A 60 10.56 -13.42 -11.14
C LEU A 60 11.22 -14.80 -11.01
N THR A 61 10.67 -15.67 -10.15
CA THR A 61 11.21 -17.01 -9.92
C THR A 61 11.23 -17.82 -11.20
N GLY A 62 12.34 -18.48 -11.49
CA GLY A 62 12.55 -19.22 -12.72
C GLY A 62 13.00 -18.40 -13.94
N MET A 63 12.98 -17.08 -13.87
CA MET A 63 13.52 -16.21 -14.92
C MET A 63 15.05 -16.17 -14.88
N SER A 64 15.66 -15.90 -16.02
CA SER A 64 17.09 -15.54 -16.02
C SER A 64 17.29 -14.20 -15.30
N ILE A 65 18.46 -14.00 -14.68
CA ILE A 65 18.81 -12.76 -13.98
C ILE A 65 18.64 -11.53 -14.89
N THR A 66 18.94 -11.67 -16.18
CA THR A 66 18.80 -10.56 -17.14
C THR A 66 17.33 -10.20 -17.36
N GLN A 67 16.45 -11.20 -17.52
CA GLN A 67 15.01 -10.99 -17.68
C GLN A 67 14.39 -10.39 -16.42
N ALA A 68 14.76 -10.90 -15.24
CA ALA A 68 14.27 -10.39 -13.96
C ALA A 68 14.67 -8.92 -13.74
N LYS A 69 15.91 -8.54 -14.08
CA LYS A 69 16.37 -7.14 -14.03
C LYS A 69 15.56 -6.22 -14.95
N SER A 70 15.26 -6.67 -16.16
CA SER A 70 14.42 -5.89 -17.10
C SER A 70 13.00 -5.72 -16.57
N ALA A 71 12.37 -6.79 -16.08
CA ALA A 71 11.02 -6.74 -15.52
C ALA A 71 10.90 -5.81 -14.29
N LEU A 72 11.91 -5.81 -13.40
CA LEU A 72 11.94 -4.89 -12.26
C LEU A 72 12.15 -3.43 -12.71
N SER A 73 13.05 -3.20 -13.67
CA SER A 73 13.25 -1.86 -14.20
C SER A 73 12.00 -1.29 -14.86
N GLU A 74 11.27 -2.10 -15.65
CA GLU A 74 9.97 -1.74 -16.25
C GLU A 74 8.91 -1.43 -15.18
N SER A 75 8.97 -2.13 -14.03
CA SER A 75 8.08 -1.90 -12.90
C SER A 75 8.52 -0.70 -12.03
N GLY A 76 9.65 -0.04 -12.34
CA GLY A 76 10.18 1.06 -11.54
C GLY A 76 10.78 0.61 -10.20
N LEU A 77 11.26 -0.63 -10.12
CA LEU A 77 11.90 -1.23 -8.95
C LEU A 77 13.39 -1.49 -9.22
N GLY A 78 14.18 -1.39 -8.15
CA GLY A 78 15.59 -1.79 -8.16
C GLY A 78 15.76 -3.30 -7.91
N CYS A 79 16.95 -3.82 -8.11
CA CYS A 79 17.27 -5.18 -7.74
C CYS A 79 18.70 -5.35 -7.24
N ARG A 80 18.87 -6.34 -6.35
CA ARG A 80 20.18 -6.82 -5.92
C ARG A 80 20.22 -8.35 -6.02
N VAL A 81 21.22 -8.88 -6.73
CA VAL A 81 21.41 -10.32 -6.91
C VAL A 81 22.27 -10.87 -5.78
N ILE A 82 21.86 -12.00 -5.21
CA ILE A 82 22.56 -12.75 -4.19
C ILE A 82 22.84 -14.16 -4.73
N GLY A 83 24.11 -14.55 -4.78
CA GLY A 83 24.57 -15.80 -5.38
C GLY A 83 25.12 -15.62 -6.79
N GLU A 84 25.54 -16.72 -7.40
CA GLU A 84 26.28 -16.74 -8.67
C GLU A 84 25.56 -17.54 -9.79
N GLY A 85 24.28 -17.88 -9.57
CA GLY A 85 23.47 -18.60 -10.56
C GLY A 85 22.96 -17.70 -11.67
N ASP A 86 22.58 -18.27 -12.80
CA ASP A 86 22.01 -17.55 -13.96
C ASP A 86 20.50 -17.39 -13.90
N THR A 87 19.85 -18.09 -12.95
CA THR A 87 18.39 -18.15 -12.82
C THR A 87 17.98 -17.76 -11.40
N VAL A 88 16.88 -17.00 -11.27
CA VAL A 88 16.28 -16.62 -10.00
C VAL A 88 15.67 -17.88 -9.35
N THR A 89 16.18 -18.26 -8.19
CA THR A 89 15.68 -19.41 -7.42
C THR A 89 14.65 -18.99 -6.37
N ASP A 90 14.76 -17.75 -5.84
CA ASP A 90 13.80 -17.14 -4.93
C ASP A 90 13.92 -15.61 -4.99
N GLN A 91 12.93 -14.89 -4.48
CA GLN A 91 12.92 -13.44 -4.43
C GLN A 91 12.34 -12.91 -3.11
N LEU A 92 12.83 -11.76 -2.65
CA LEU A 92 12.30 -11.01 -1.52
C LEU A 92 12.21 -9.51 -1.85
N PRO A 93 11.04 -8.87 -1.71
CA PRO A 93 9.74 -9.45 -1.35
C PRO A 93 9.22 -10.46 -2.37
N ARG A 94 8.26 -11.29 -1.94
CA ARG A 94 7.58 -12.22 -2.83
C ARG A 94 6.68 -11.50 -3.82
N ALA A 95 6.36 -12.18 -4.92
CA ALA A 95 5.43 -11.66 -5.92
C ALA A 95 4.10 -11.22 -5.30
N GLY A 96 3.55 -10.09 -5.77
CA GLY A 96 2.33 -9.49 -5.25
C GLY A 96 2.53 -8.54 -4.06
N ALA A 97 3.72 -8.49 -3.45
CA ALA A 97 4.03 -7.48 -2.44
C ALA A 97 3.93 -6.07 -3.03
N VAL A 98 3.34 -5.15 -2.31
CA VAL A 98 3.25 -3.74 -2.69
C VAL A 98 4.30 -2.95 -1.91
N ILE A 99 5.27 -2.39 -2.63
CA ILE A 99 6.42 -1.66 -2.06
C ILE A 99 6.57 -0.29 -2.73
N ALA A 100 7.25 0.61 -2.06
CA ALA A 100 7.50 1.95 -2.59
C ALA A 100 8.29 1.90 -3.91
N ALA A 101 7.97 2.77 -4.86
CA ALA A 101 8.72 2.91 -6.09
C ALA A 101 10.21 3.14 -5.80
N GLY A 102 11.08 2.54 -6.62
CA GLY A 102 12.52 2.60 -6.44
C GLY A 102 13.10 1.67 -5.35
N SER A 103 12.25 0.95 -4.60
CA SER A 103 12.72 -0.06 -3.63
C SER A 103 13.47 -1.20 -4.32
N GLU A 104 14.45 -1.79 -3.61
CA GLU A 104 15.20 -2.94 -4.11
C GLU A 104 14.48 -4.27 -3.82
N VAL A 105 14.44 -5.14 -4.83
CA VAL A 105 14.04 -6.55 -4.70
C VAL A 105 15.31 -7.41 -4.69
N LEU A 106 15.43 -8.30 -3.71
CA LEU A 106 16.52 -9.27 -3.63
C LEU A 106 16.20 -10.47 -4.53
N LEU A 107 17.11 -10.79 -5.43
CA LEU A 107 17.02 -11.94 -6.33
C LEU A 107 18.05 -12.98 -5.88
N TYR A 108 17.61 -14.13 -5.44
CA TYR A 108 18.48 -15.24 -5.08
C TYR A 108 18.79 -16.08 -6.32
N ALA A 109 20.08 -16.33 -6.57
CA ALA A 109 20.57 -17.07 -7.72
C ALA A 109 21.41 -18.26 -7.24
N GLY A 110 20.84 -19.47 -7.24
CA GLY A 110 21.50 -20.70 -6.77
C GLY A 110 21.61 -20.83 -5.24
N GLN A 111 21.13 -19.86 -4.48
CA GLN A 111 21.02 -19.89 -3.02
C GLN A 111 19.59 -19.44 -2.65
N ASN A 112 19.01 -20.08 -1.62
CA ASN A 112 17.74 -19.63 -1.07
C ASN A 112 17.98 -18.91 0.25
N PRO A 113 17.14 -17.93 0.62
CA PRO A 113 17.22 -17.33 1.95
C PRO A 113 17.08 -18.41 3.03
N ALA A 114 17.76 -18.23 4.17
CA ALA A 114 17.51 -19.07 5.31
C ALA A 114 16.02 -19.00 5.69
N PRO A 115 15.34 -20.13 5.94
CA PRO A 115 13.93 -20.11 6.30
C PRO A 115 13.77 -19.44 7.66
N THR A 116 13.39 -18.17 7.65
CA THR A 116 12.95 -17.43 8.82
C THR A 116 11.43 -17.36 8.76
N THR A 117 10.76 -17.82 9.81
CA THR A 117 9.30 -17.76 9.93
C THR A 117 8.90 -16.72 10.95
N GLU A 118 7.80 -16.05 10.70
CA GLU A 118 7.19 -15.05 11.57
C GLU A 118 5.76 -15.45 11.89
N THR A 119 5.33 -15.17 13.11
CA THR A 119 3.95 -15.47 13.54
C THR A 119 3.01 -14.39 13.06
N MET A 120 1.96 -14.78 12.36
CA MET A 120 0.94 -13.87 11.83
C MET A 120 0.18 -13.16 12.95
N PRO A 121 0.21 -11.81 13.02
CA PRO A 121 -0.60 -11.06 13.98
C PRO A 121 -2.08 -10.99 13.55
N ASP A 122 -2.97 -10.62 14.48
CA ASP A 122 -4.33 -10.24 14.15
C ASP A 122 -4.33 -8.79 13.64
N LEU A 123 -4.77 -8.60 12.40
CA LEU A 123 -4.84 -7.31 11.74
C LEU A 123 -6.24 -6.72 11.72
N ARG A 124 -7.27 -7.50 12.10
CA ARG A 124 -8.67 -7.06 12.04
C ARG A 124 -8.90 -5.84 12.91
N GLY A 125 -9.59 -4.85 12.33
CA GLY A 125 -9.88 -3.57 12.99
C GLY A 125 -8.74 -2.56 12.96
N LEU A 126 -7.54 -2.93 12.47
CA LEU A 126 -6.48 -1.98 12.20
C LEU A 126 -6.76 -1.21 10.90
N SER A 127 -6.31 0.03 10.80
CA SER A 127 -6.28 0.72 9.51
C SER A 127 -5.30 0.01 8.57
N TYR A 128 -5.50 0.16 7.25
CA TYR A 128 -4.58 -0.41 6.27
C TYR A 128 -3.13 0.02 6.52
N GLU A 129 -2.92 1.28 6.85
CA GLU A 129 -1.60 1.81 7.16
C GLU A 129 -0.99 1.17 8.42
N ALA A 130 -1.76 1.03 9.50
CA ALA A 130 -1.30 0.38 10.72
C ALA A 130 -1.02 -1.12 10.50
N ALA A 131 -1.85 -1.81 9.72
CA ALA A 131 -1.64 -3.21 9.35
C ALA A 131 -0.37 -3.38 8.50
N ARG A 132 -0.14 -2.49 7.53
CA ARG A 132 1.08 -2.46 6.71
C ARG A 132 2.35 -2.25 7.55
N GLN A 133 2.31 -1.29 8.47
CA GLN A 133 3.43 -1.05 9.38
C GLN A 133 3.68 -2.28 10.26
N ARG A 134 2.63 -2.87 10.84
CA ARG A 134 2.74 -4.04 11.71
C ARG A 134 3.36 -5.25 11.02
N LEU A 135 2.97 -5.52 9.77
CA LEU A 135 3.56 -6.59 8.97
C LEU A 135 4.98 -6.24 8.53
N GLY A 136 5.25 -4.99 8.19
CA GLY A 136 6.58 -4.52 7.80
C GLY A 136 7.63 -4.74 8.91
N GLU A 137 7.28 -4.57 10.18
CA GLU A 137 8.14 -4.86 11.34
C GLU A 137 8.54 -6.35 11.42
N LEU A 138 7.68 -7.23 10.89
CA LEU A 138 7.89 -8.68 10.81
C LEU A 138 8.49 -9.12 9.46
N GLY A 139 8.82 -8.17 8.58
CA GLY A 139 9.30 -8.49 7.23
C GLY A 139 8.27 -9.21 6.36
N LEU A 140 6.98 -9.02 6.65
CA LEU A 140 5.85 -9.48 5.88
C LEU A 140 5.25 -8.32 5.08
N TYR A 141 4.53 -8.62 4.03
CA TYR A 141 3.95 -7.63 3.12
C TYR A 141 2.43 -7.75 3.08
N LEU A 142 1.77 -6.62 2.82
CA LEU A 142 0.32 -6.51 2.77
C LEU A 142 -0.14 -6.27 1.34
N THR A 143 -1.27 -6.86 0.96
CA THR A 143 -2.01 -6.51 -0.26
C THR A 143 -3.50 -6.41 0.06
N ALA A 144 -4.19 -5.44 -0.52
CA ALA A 144 -5.63 -5.30 -0.37
C ALA A 144 -6.35 -5.96 -1.57
N GLU A 145 -7.24 -6.91 -1.30
CA GLU A 145 -7.98 -7.64 -2.34
C GLU A 145 -9.03 -6.77 -3.03
N ASN A 146 -9.56 -5.78 -2.33
CA ASN A 146 -10.60 -4.87 -2.83
C ASN A 146 -10.11 -3.43 -3.07
N GLY A 147 -8.78 -3.24 -3.17
CA GLY A 147 -8.17 -1.95 -3.39
C GLY A 147 -8.11 -1.05 -2.15
N VAL A 148 -7.28 -0.02 -2.23
CA VAL A 148 -7.09 0.97 -1.16
C VAL A 148 -7.47 2.33 -1.69
N THR A 149 -8.48 2.96 -1.09
CA THR A 149 -8.95 4.33 -1.41
C THR A 149 -8.47 5.34 -0.37
N ASP A 150 -8.52 4.97 0.92
CA ASP A 150 -8.01 5.78 2.03
C ASP A 150 -7.28 4.87 3.05
N PRO A 151 -5.93 4.81 3.01
CA PRO A 151 -5.15 3.92 3.87
C PRO A 151 -5.34 4.16 5.37
N ALA A 152 -5.71 5.38 5.78
CA ALA A 152 -5.90 5.74 7.17
C ALA A 152 -7.33 5.46 7.67
N ALA A 153 -8.34 5.62 6.81
CA ALA A 153 -9.74 5.47 7.15
C ALA A 153 -10.27 4.04 6.94
N GLN A 154 -9.74 3.30 5.95
CA GLN A 154 -10.15 1.93 5.69
C GLN A 154 -9.58 0.96 6.74
N LEU A 155 -10.44 0.12 7.30
CA LEU A 155 -10.08 -0.87 8.30
C LEU A 155 -10.09 -2.29 7.71
N VAL A 156 -9.24 -3.16 8.26
CA VAL A 156 -9.18 -4.57 7.90
C VAL A 156 -10.40 -5.30 8.48
N SER A 157 -11.23 -5.88 7.61
CA SER A 157 -12.36 -6.75 7.98
C SER A 157 -11.95 -8.22 8.07
N ALA A 158 -11.09 -8.67 7.15
CA ALA A 158 -10.61 -10.04 7.07
C ALA A 158 -9.16 -10.08 6.59
N GLN A 159 -8.47 -11.16 6.92
CA GLN A 159 -7.09 -11.46 6.48
C GLN A 159 -7.04 -12.89 5.92
N SER A 160 -6.21 -13.10 4.90
CA SER A 160 -6.10 -14.39 4.18
C SER A 160 -5.46 -15.49 5.01
N THR A 161 -4.62 -15.13 5.97
CA THR A 161 -3.89 -16.05 6.87
C THR A 161 -4.39 -15.85 8.29
N ALA A 162 -4.66 -16.92 9.01
CA ALA A 162 -5.17 -16.85 10.37
C ALA A 162 -4.12 -16.30 11.35
N PRO A 163 -4.53 -15.52 12.38
CA PRO A 163 -3.61 -15.10 13.45
C PRO A 163 -2.99 -16.33 14.13
N GLY A 164 -1.68 -16.27 14.38
CA GLY A 164 -0.91 -17.35 15.01
C GLY A 164 -0.30 -18.36 14.03
N GLU A 165 -0.64 -18.33 12.75
CA GLU A 165 0.04 -19.14 11.73
C GLU A 165 1.47 -18.65 11.47
N GLU A 166 2.38 -19.57 11.16
CA GLU A 166 3.74 -19.25 10.77
C GLU A 166 3.84 -18.98 9.27
N LEU A 167 4.38 -17.84 8.91
CA LEU A 167 4.64 -17.42 7.54
C LEU A 167 6.14 -17.23 7.30
N ALA A 168 6.61 -17.65 6.13
CA ALA A 168 7.98 -17.36 5.72
C ALA A 168 8.17 -15.84 5.57
N HIS A 169 9.32 -15.33 6.02
CA HIS A 169 9.72 -13.94 5.80
C HIS A 169 9.59 -13.56 4.32
N GLY A 170 9.09 -12.36 4.05
CA GLY A 170 8.81 -11.90 2.69
C GLY A 170 7.46 -12.34 2.12
N SER A 171 6.65 -13.12 2.87
CA SER A 171 5.32 -13.53 2.44
C SER A 171 4.36 -12.35 2.35
N VAL A 172 3.39 -12.47 1.43
CA VAL A 172 2.35 -11.46 1.20
C VAL A 172 1.05 -11.94 1.84
N VAL A 173 0.42 -11.09 2.63
CA VAL A 173 -0.86 -11.33 3.29
C VAL A 173 -1.93 -10.51 2.60
N GLY A 174 -2.97 -11.19 2.11
CA GLY A 174 -4.16 -10.53 1.58
C GLY A 174 -5.07 -10.05 2.69
N VAL A 175 -5.62 -8.85 2.55
CA VAL A 175 -6.65 -8.32 3.45
C VAL A 175 -7.83 -7.78 2.66
N THR A 176 -9.01 -7.93 3.24
CA THR A 176 -10.22 -7.25 2.77
C THR A 176 -10.45 -6.03 3.64
N LEU A 177 -10.72 -4.89 3.01
CA LEU A 177 -10.93 -3.62 3.69
C LEU A 177 -12.41 -3.22 3.68
N TYR A 178 -12.82 -2.45 4.69
CA TYR A 178 -14.11 -1.77 4.73
C TYR A 178 -13.91 -0.33 5.19
N GLU A 179 -14.79 0.55 4.75
CA GLU A 179 -14.79 1.94 5.19
C GLU A 179 -15.39 2.05 6.59
N ASN A 180 -14.70 2.74 7.48
CA ASN A 180 -15.20 3.02 8.82
C ASN A 180 -16.17 4.20 8.75
N GLU A 181 -17.49 3.92 8.66
CA GLU A 181 -18.53 4.95 8.66
C GLU A 181 -18.50 5.85 9.92
N ALA A 182 -17.90 5.38 11.02
CA ALA A 182 -17.78 6.16 12.25
C ALA A 182 -16.85 7.38 12.08
N SER A 183 -15.93 7.36 11.10
CA SER A 183 -15.11 8.54 10.80
C SER A 183 -15.86 9.59 9.96
N MET A 184 -17.01 9.25 9.39
CA MET A 184 -17.87 10.19 8.64
C MET A 184 -18.88 10.91 9.55
N LEU A 185 -19.18 10.35 10.72
CA LEU A 185 -19.99 11.00 11.74
C LEU A 185 -19.04 11.68 12.71
N GLY A 186 -18.48 12.83 12.29
CA GLY A 186 -17.83 13.75 13.22
C GLY A 186 -18.77 13.99 14.40
N GLU A 187 -18.23 13.81 15.61
CA GLU A 187 -18.93 14.13 16.85
C GLU A 187 -19.59 15.50 16.72
N TYR A 188 -20.91 15.50 16.90
CA TYR A 188 -21.70 16.72 17.08
C TYR A 188 -21.41 17.33 18.45
#